data_c3d5d8e5760c9ab6f6ce07ca9b380915
#
_entry.id   c3d5d8e5760c9ab6f6ce07ca9b380915
#
_cell.length_a   1.000
_cell.length_b   1.000
_cell.length_c   1.000
_cell.angle_alpha   90.00
_cell.angle_beta   90.00
_cell.angle_gamma   90.00
#
_symmetry.space_group_name_H-M   'P 1'
#
loop_
_entity.id
_entity.type
_entity.pdbx_description
1 polymer ?
#
loop_
_entity_poly.entity_id
_entity_poly.type
_entity_poly.pdbx_seq_one_letter_code
_entity_poly.pdbx_strand_id
1 'polypeptide(L)' 'MFIKIAPGVQVWINNVEQLFINKYKNYKSFRNSELEITEMETAKVLASKSIFVRKKLDNDVQYAVNRHIKFVSNNAKKK' A
#
# COMPACT_ATOMS: atom_id res chain seq x y z
N MET A 1 -6.52 11.34 -3.42
CA MET A 1 -7.67 10.41 -3.46
C MET A 1 -7.79 9.68 -2.14
N PHE A 2 -8.96 9.16 -1.85
CA PHE A 2 -9.18 8.41 -0.62
C PHE A 2 -9.24 6.92 -0.88
N ILE A 3 -8.68 6.15 0.04
CA ILE A 3 -8.76 4.70 0.01
C ILE A 3 -9.45 4.25 1.28
N LYS A 4 -10.46 3.40 1.12
CA LYS A 4 -11.19 2.86 2.25
C LYS A 4 -10.44 1.65 2.79
N ILE A 5 -10.00 1.72 4.03
CA ILE A 5 -9.24 0.64 4.65
C ILE A 5 -10.09 -0.20 5.59
N ALA A 6 -11.25 0.29 5.97
CA ALA A 6 -12.19 -0.42 6.81
C ALA A 6 -13.53 0.28 6.69
N PRO A 7 -14.63 -0.35 7.10
CA PRO A 7 -15.92 0.33 7.07
C PRO A 7 -15.87 1.63 7.87
N GLY A 8 -16.17 2.72 7.18
CA GLY A 8 -16.17 4.02 7.82
C GLY A 8 -14.80 4.66 8.01
N VAL A 9 -13.75 4.00 7.56
CA VAL A 9 -12.39 4.53 7.72
C VAL A 9 -11.75 4.71 6.36
N GLN A 10 -11.34 5.92 6.05
CA GLN A 10 -10.68 6.25 4.80
C GLN A 10 -9.37 6.97 5.09
N VAL A 11 -8.38 6.76 4.25
CA VAL A 11 -7.13 7.52 4.33
C VAL A 11 -6.89 8.20 2.99
N TRP A 12 -6.27 9.36 3.06
CA TRP A 12 -5.96 10.13 1.85
C TRP A 12 -4.56 9.78 1.37
N ILE A 13 -4.41 9.61 0.06
CA ILE A 13 -3.09 9.38 -0.53
C ILE A 13 -2.86 10.38 -1.64
N ASN A 14 -1.59 10.71 -1.85
CA ASN A 14 -1.21 11.63 -2.91
C ASN A 14 -0.81 10.85 -4.17
N ASN A 15 -0.42 11.58 -5.21
CA ASN A 15 -0.11 10.95 -6.50
C ASN A 15 1.08 10.01 -6.42
N VAL A 16 2.09 10.37 -5.65
CA VAL A 16 3.28 9.52 -5.51
C VAL A 16 2.91 8.22 -4.85
N GLU A 17 2.10 8.29 -3.80
CA GLU A 17 1.64 7.11 -3.10
C GLU A 17 0.77 6.24 -3.99
N GLN A 18 -0.07 6.87 -4.80
CA GLN A 18 -0.93 6.13 -5.71
C GLN A 18 -0.11 5.37 -6.75
N LEU A 19 0.91 5.99 -7.30
CA LEU A 19 1.78 5.32 -8.25
C LEU A 19 2.47 4.13 -7.63
N PHE A 20 2.93 4.29 -6.39
CA PHE A 20 3.58 3.20 -5.68
C PHE A 20 2.60 2.05 -5.45
N ILE A 21 1.39 2.35 -5.03
CA ILE A 21 0.37 1.33 -4.82
C ILE A 21 0.07 0.60 -6.12
N ASN A 22 -0.10 1.34 -7.21
CA ASN A 22 -0.38 0.72 -8.51
C ASN A 22 0.74 -0.21 -8.95
N LYS A 23 1.98 0.15 -8.61
CA LYS A 23 3.12 -0.66 -8.98
C LYS A 23 3.17 -1.97 -8.20
N TYR A 24 2.79 -1.94 -6.93
CA TYR A 24 3.00 -3.09 -6.04
C TYR A 24 1.74 -3.80 -5.60
N LYS A 25 0.57 -3.31 -5.96
CA LYS A 25 -0.67 -3.91 -5.45
C LYS A 25 -0.89 -5.35 -5.92
N ASN A 26 -0.29 -5.72 -7.04
CA ASN A 26 -0.44 -7.07 -7.57
C ASN A 26 0.64 -8.02 -7.08
N TYR A 27 1.59 -7.52 -6.32
CA TYR A 27 2.62 -8.37 -5.74
C TYR A 27 2.06 -8.99 -4.47
N LYS A 28 2.40 -10.25 -4.23
CA LYS A 28 2.05 -10.88 -2.97
C LYS A 28 2.74 -10.17 -1.82
N SER A 29 4.02 -9.87 -2.02
CA SER A 29 4.80 -9.15 -1.04
C SER A 29 6.05 -8.63 -1.72
N PHE A 30 6.72 -7.70 -1.07
CA PHE A 30 8.00 -7.20 -1.54
C PHE A 30 8.81 -6.78 -0.32
N ARG A 31 10.11 -6.73 -0.46
CA ARG A 31 10.99 -6.43 0.65
C ARG A 31 11.55 -5.02 0.54
N ASN A 32 11.80 -4.44 1.69
CA ASN A 32 12.37 -3.10 1.74
C ASN A 32 13.70 -3.02 0.98
N SER A 33 14.49 -4.08 1.03
CA SER A 33 15.78 -4.11 0.32
C SER A 33 15.63 -4.08 -1.20
N GLU A 34 14.45 -4.36 -1.71
CA GLU A 34 14.19 -4.32 -3.15
C GLU A 34 13.74 -2.94 -3.60
N LEU A 35 13.56 -2.01 -2.68
CA LEU A 35 13.04 -0.70 -2.99
C LEU A 35 14.17 0.31 -3.13
N GLU A 36 13.92 1.33 -3.93
CA GLU A 36 14.82 2.47 -3.97
C GLU A 36 14.60 3.32 -2.73
N ILE A 37 15.55 4.19 -2.44
CA ILE A 37 15.49 4.99 -1.22
C ILE A 37 14.18 5.77 -1.13
N THR A 38 13.78 6.38 -2.23
CA THR A 38 12.53 7.15 -2.24
C THR A 38 11.31 6.26 -2.03
N GLU A 39 11.38 5.04 -2.56
CA GLU A 39 10.30 4.10 -2.38
C GLU A 39 10.20 3.58 -0.95
N MET A 40 11.33 3.48 -0.27
CA MET A 40 11.34 3.06 1.12
C MET A 40 10.52 4.01 2.00
N GLU A 41 10.68 5.31 1.77
CA GLU A 41 9.91 6.29 2.52
C GLU A 41 8.42 6.15 2.23
N THR A 42 8.07 6.02 0.97
CA THR A 42 6.67 5.87 0.58
C THR A 42 6.07 4.62 1.20
N ALA A 43 6.81 3.51 1.19
CA ALA A 43 6.32 2.27 1.78
C ALA A 43 6.06 2.43 3.27
N LYS A 44 6.95 3.12 3.98
CA LYS A 44 6.76 3.36 5.41
C LYS A 44 5.50 4.18 5.67
N VAL A 45 5.29 5.22 4.88
CA VAL A 45 4.12 6.06 5.05
C VAL A 45 2.85 5.26 4.78
N LEU A 46 2.86 4.46 3.72
CA LEU A 46 1.68 3.68 3.39
C LEU A 46 1.41 2.59 4.43
N ALA A 47 2.47 2.04 5.03
CA ALA A 47 2.29 1.09 6.12
C ALA A 47 1.67 1.77 7.34
N SER A 48 2.08 3.01 7.63
CA SER A 48 1.50 3.73 8.75
C SER A 48 0.04 4.09 8.49
N LYS A 49 -0.35 4.19 7.23
CA LYS A 49 -1.75 4.42 6.85
C LYS A 49 -2.56 3.14 6.75
N SER A 50 -1.96 2.00 7.06
CA SER A 50 -2.59 0.68 7.02
C SER A 50 -2.91 0.21 5.60
N ILE A 51 -2.32 0.82 4.60
CA ILE A 51 -2.50 0.39 3.21
C ILE A 51 -1.64 -0.83 2.92
N PHE A 52 -0.43 -0.87 3.47
CA PHE A 52 0.41 -2.05 3.43
C PHE A 52 0.58 -2.60 4.84
N VAL A 53 0.74 -3.91 4.92
CA VAL A 53 1.06 -4.59 6.17
C VAL A 53 2.56 -4.80 6.20
N ARG A 54 3.17 -4.40 7.29
CA ARG A 54 4.61 -4.47 7.45
C ARG A 54 4.96 -5.65 8.35
N LYS A 55 5.89 -6.47 7.91
CA LYS A 55 6.37 -7.60 8.70
C LYS A 55 7.87 -7.50 8.82
N LYS A 56 8.36 -7.52 10.04
CA LYS A 56 9.79 -7.45 10.28
C LYS A 56 10.42 -8.83 10.09
N LEU A 57 11.46 -8.89 9.28
CA LEU A 57 12.27 -10.09 9.09
C LEU A 57 13.59 -9.91 9.82
N ASP A 58 14.42 -10.95 9.82
CA ASP A 58 15.69 -10.90 10.54
C ASP A 58 16.56 -9.74 10.11
N ASN A 59 16.72 -9.57 8.81
CA ASN A 59 17.60 -8.52 8.28
C ASN A 59 16.87 -7.60 7.31
N ASP A 60 15.55 -7.60 7.33
CA ASP A 60 14.81 -6.85 6.33
C ASP A 60 13.40 -6.59 6.82
N VAL A 61 12.62 -5.91 6.01
CA VAL A 61 11.21 -5.67 6.27
C VAL A 61 10.45 -6.08 5.04
N GLN A 62 9.37 -6.81 5.24
CA GLN A 62 8.51 -7.25 4.16
C GLN A 62 7.20 -6.48 4.20
N TYR A 63 6.75 -6.07 3.04
CA TYR A 63 5.47 -5.36 2.90
C TYR A 63 4.54 -6.18 2.04
N ALA A 64 3.26 -6.11 2.36
CA ALA A 64 2.23 -6.74 1.54
C ALA A 64 1.00 -5.83 1.57
N VAL A 65 0.23 -5.87 0.50
CA VAL A 65 -0.99 -5.09 0.45
C VAL A 65 -1.96 -5.63 1.51
N ASN A 66 -2.58 -4.72 2.23
CA ASN A 66 -3.59 -5.09 3.21
C ASN A 66 -4.81 -5.63 2.47
N ARG A 67 -5.11 -6.89 2.67
CA ARG A 67 -6.17 -7.57 1.93
C ARG A 67 -7.56 -7.08 2.26
N HIS A 68 -7.69 -6.38 3.36
CA HIS A 68 -8.99 -5.84 3.76
C HIS A 68 -9.31 -4.54 3.04
N ILE A 69 -8.35 -4.00 2.30
CA ILE A 69 -8.56 -2.76 1.58
C ILE A 69 -9.33 -3.04 0.31
N LYS A 70 -10.33 -2.22 0.10
CA LYS A 70 -10.99 -2.16 -1.20
C LYS A 70 -10.53 -0.90 -1.88
N PHE A 71 -9.77 -1.07 -2.94
CA PHE A 71 -9.33 0.08 -3.69
C PHE A 71 -10.55 0.63 -4.43
N VAL A 72 -10.97 1.78 -4.00
CA VAL A 72 -12.10 2.43 -4.66
C VAL A 72 -11.62 2.87 -6.02
N SER A 73 -12.17 2.29 -7.04
CA SER A 73 -11.86 2.71 -8.38
C SER A 73 -13.15 2.80 -9.15
N ASN A 74 -13.08 3.51 -10.23
CA ASN A 74 -14.26 3.66 -11.05
C ASN A 74 -14.70 2.34 -11.66
N ASN A 75 -13.79 1.40 -11.70
CA ASN A 75 -14.13 0.12 -12.26
C ASN A 75 -14.98 -0.71 -11.33
N ALA A 76 -14.96 -0.37 -10.09
CA ALA A 76 -15.69 -1.17 -9.12
C ALA A 76 -17.15 -1.24 -9.42
N LYS A 77 -17.62 -0.31 -10.20
CA LYS A 77 -18.97 -0.35 -10.52
C LYS A 77 -19.28 -1.03 -11.76
N LYS A 78 -18.51 -1.54 -12.34
CA LYS A 78 -18.87 -2.19 -13.47
C LYS A 78 -19.20 -3.51 -13.26
N LYS A 79 -19.41 -3.61 -12.84
CA LYS A 79 -19.71 -4.57 -12.66
C LYS A 79 -20.16 -4.95 -12.65
#